data_9fbf7e71ebae0d734f08545eb8951f8a
#
_entry.id   9fbf7e71ebae0d734f08545eb8951f8a
#
_cell.length_a   1.000
_cell.length_b   1.000
_cell.length_c   1.000
_cell.angle_alpha   90.00
_cell.angle_beta   90.00
_cell.angle_gamma   90.00
#
_symmetry.space_group_name_H-M   'P 1'
#
loop_
_entity.id
_entity.type
_entity.pdbx_description
1 polymer ?
#
loop_
_entity_poly.entity_id
_entity_poly.type
_entity_poly.pdbx_seq_one_letter_code
_entity_poly.pdbx_strand_id
1 'polypeptide(L)'
;MVGCGHRPKETVLMPKQPAIPGLRDAMKKKVTRREQFLAEMDAVVPWGRLQSLIEPRYPKVGPKGGRPPMPLETMLRIYFLQNWYALSDPMAEEMLYDSEAMRRFAGIELGDDRIPDETTILNFRHLLERHGLTEAIFAEVNAHLADKGITLRSGTLVDATIIDAPSSTKNQARARDPEMSSTKKGNDWYFGMKAHVGVDVDSGTVHSLEATTAKVHDSRVWDELLHGEEASVWADKGYVSAERE
;
A
#
# COMPACT_ATOMS: atom_id res chain seq x y z
N MET A 1 -6.06 73.26 23.18
CA MET A 1 -5.63 72.09 22.41
C MET A 1 -6.24 70.87 23.06
N VAL A 2 -7.27 70.26 22.41
CA VAL A 2 -8.00 69.12 22.94
C VAL A 2 -7.51 67.94 22.19
N GLY A 3 -6.80 67.00 22.87
CA GLY A 3 -6.28 65.76 22.30
C GLY A 3 -7.38 64.76 22.08
N CYS A 4 -7.59 64.40 20.80
CA CYS A 4 -8.55 63.38 20.41
C CYS A 4 -7.91 61.99 20.61
N GLY A 5 -8.31 61.30 21.71
CA GLY A 5 -7.89 59.94 22.01
C GLY A 5 -8.57 58.94 21.09
N HIS A 6 -7.78 58.35 20.20
CA HIS A 6 -8.23 57.25 19.37
C HIS A 6 -8.22 55.95 20.20
N ARG A 7 -9.41 55.38 20.52
CA ARG A 7 -9.55 54.06 21.12
C ARG A 7 -9.37 53.00 20.01
N PRO A 8 -8.50 52.02 20.20
CA PRO A 8 -8.45 50.91 19.27
C PRO A 8 -9.75 50.09 19.31
N LYS A 9 -10.32 49.80 18.16
CA LYS A 9 -11.48 48.91 18.04
C LYS A 9 -11.02 47.49 18.42
N GLU A 10 -11.48 47.00 19.56
CA GLU A 10 -11.38 45.57 19.91
C GLU A 10 -12.16 44.77 18.88
N THR A 11 -11.43 44.00 18.07
CA THR A 11 -12.02 43.03 17.20
C THR A 11 -12.49 41.86 18.05
N VAL A 12 -13.76 41.79 18.37
CA VAL A 12 -14.37 40.64 19.02
C VAL A 12 -14.30 39.47 18.01
N LEU A 13 -13.34 38.57 18.23
CA LEU A 13 -13.28 37.28 17.55
C LEU A 13 -14.52 36.48 17.97
N MET A 14 -15.51 36.40 17.08
CA MET A 14 -16.63 35.49 17.29
C MET A 14 -16.09 34.06 17.42
N PRO A 15 -16.52 33.27 18.42
CA PRO A 15 -16.16 31.89 18.54
C PRO A 15 -16.60 31.17 17.28
N LYS A 16 -15.66 30.47 16.60
CA LYS A 16 -15.99 29.63 15.45
C LYS A 16 -16.99 28.57 15.90
N GLN A 17 -18.17 28.56 15.31
CA GLN A 17 -19.12 27.49 15.55
C GLN A 17 -18.46 26.13 15.19
N PRO A 18 -18.62 25.08 16.04
CA PRO A 18 -18.16 23.75 15.71
C PRO A 18 -18.84 23.33 14.41
N ALA A 19 -18.02 22.90 13.42
CA ALA A 19 -18.55 22.44 12.15
C ALA A 19 -19.25 21.11 12.38
N ILE A 20 -20.47 20.98 11.87
CA ILE A 20 -21.19 19.71 11.83
C ILE A 20 -20.38 18.73 10.94
N PRO A 21 -20.04 17.51 11.43
CA PRO A 21 -19.36 16.52 10.63
C PRO A 21 -20.09 16.30 9.29
N GLY A 22 -19.34 16.23 8.18
CA GLY A 22 -19.93 16.08 6.83
C GLY A 22 -20.44 17.38 6.16
N LEU A 23 -20.77 18.45 6.89
CA LEU A 23 -21.27 19.69 6.29
C LEU A 23 -20.18 20.41 5.47
N ARG A 24 -18.93 20.34 5.90
CA ARG A 24 -17.79 20.91 5.15
C ARG A 24 -17.61 20.26 3.79
N ASP A 25 -17.88 18.96 3.67
CA ASP A 25 -17.78 18.24 2.41
C ASP A 25 -18.87 18.58 1.43
N ALA A 26 -20.11 18.68 1.89
CA ALA A 26 -21.22 19.14 1.08
C ALA A 26 -21.00 20.57 0.53
N MET A 27 -20.13 21.36 1.19
CA MET A 27 -19.76 22.71 0.79
C MET A 27 -18.48 22.81 -0.05
N LYS A 28 -17.74 21.69 -0.24
CA LYS A 28 -16.53 21.68 -1.08
C LYS A 28 -16.88 21.98 -2.53
N LYS A 29 -16.26 23.02 -3.09
CA LYS A 29 -16.41 23.41 -4.50
C LYS A 29 -15.58 22.56 -5.46
N LYS A 30 -14.65 21.71 -4.97
CA LYS A 30 -13.71 20.95 -5.77
C LYS A 30 -13.40 19.63 -5.10
N VAL A 31 -13.53 18.54 -5.85
CA VAL A 31 -12.98 17.21 -5.50
C VAL A 31 -11.47 17.21 -5.78
N THR A 32 -10.68 16.77 -4.82
CA THR A 32 -9.23 16.66 -5.00
C THR A 32 -8.86 15.42 -5.80
N ARG A 33 -7.67 15.40 -6.45
CA ARG A 33 -7.17 14.20 -7.14
C ARG A 33 -7.07 13.00 -6.21
N ARG A 34 -6.74 13.22 -4.94
CA ARG A 34 -6.69 12.17 -3.92
C ARG A 34 -8.08 11.59 -3.65
N GLU A 35 -9.09 12.42 -3.45
CA GLU A 35 -10.47 11.97 -3.24
C GLU A 35 -10.98 11.18 -4.44
N GLN A 36 -10.69 11.63 -5.66
CA GLN A 36 -11.06 10.92 -6.87
C GLN A 36 -10.39 9.54 -6.93
N PHE A 37 -9.07 9.47 -6.77
CA PHE A 37 -8.32 8.21 -6.74
C PHE A 37 -8.85 7.24 -5.68
N LEU A 38 -9.09 7.72 -4.46
CA LEU A 38 -9.60 6.87 -3.38
C LEU A 38 -11.02 6.35 -3.67
N ALA A 39 -11.87 7.16 -4.29
CA ALA A 39 -13.20 6.72 -4.71
C ALA A 39 -13.15 5.67 -5.83
N GLU A 40 -12.24 5.83 -6.81
CA GLU A 40 -11.99 4.84 -7.86
C GLU A 40 -11.48 3.52 -7.27
N MET A 41 -10.51 3.57 -6.35
CA MET A 41 -9.99 2.39 -5.67
C MET A 41 -11.03 1.70 -4.80
N ASP A 42 -11.88 2.46 -4.12
CA ASP A 42 -12.99 1.90 -3.33
C ASP A 42 -13.96 1.08 -4.18
N ALA A 43 -14.20 1.50 -5.41
CA ALA A 43 -15.06 0.79 -6.37
C ALA A 43 -14.40 -0.44 -7.01
N VAL A 44 -13.06 -0.45 -7.14
CA VAL A 44 -12.31 -1.52 -7.83
C VAL A 44 -11.91 -2.64 -6.88
N VAL A 45 -11.47 -2.31 -5.66
CA VAL A 45 -10.94 -3.30 -4.70
C VAL A 45 -12.05 -4.21 -4.17
N PRO A 46 -11.87 -5.55 -4.19
CA PRO A 46 -12.88 -6.51 -3.73
C PRO A 46 -12.88 -6.66 -2.20
N TRP A 47 -13.23 -5.60 -1.47
CA TRP A 47 -13.14 -5.54 0.00
C TRP A 47 -13.71 -6.76 0.71
N GLY A 48 -14.90 -7.22 0.31
CA GLY A 48 -15.55 -8.37 0.94
C GLY A 48 -14.76 -9.67 0.79
N ARG A 49 -14.15 -9.92 -0.38
CA ARG A 49 -13.30 -11.10 -0.61
C ARG A 49 -12.04 -11.03 0.24
N LEU A 50 -11.39 -9.85 0.27
CA LEU A 50 -10.18 -9.62 1.06
C LEU A 50 -10.43 -9.73 2.57
N GLN A 51 -11.55 -9.20 3.06
CA GLN A 51 -11.94 -9.36 4.47
C GLN A 51 -12.15 -10.85 4.82
N SER A 52 -12.87 -11.59 3.98
CA SER A 52 -13.11 -13.02 4.19
C SER A 52 -11.82 -13.84 4.24
N LEU A 53 -10.79 -13.44 3.49
CA LEU A 53 -9.47 -14.05 3.49
C LEU A 53 -8.72 -13.84 4.82
N ILE A 54 -8.84 -12.65 5.42
CA ILE A 54 -8.10 -12.25 6.62
C ILE A 54 -8.84 -12.63 7.91
N GLU A 55 -10.16 -12.57 7.91
CA GLU A 55 -11.02 -12.74 9.09
C GLU A 55 -10.70 -13.99 9.95
N PRO A 56 -10.38 -15.18 9.39
CA PRO A 56 -10.03 -16.36 10.18
C PRO A 56 -8.78 -16.18 11.06
N ARG A 57 -7.91 -15.24 10.70
CA ARG A 57 -6.64 -14.95 11.40
C ARG A 57 -6.71 -13.65 12.22
N TYR A 58 -7.79 -12.87 12.04
CA TYR A 58 -7.93 -11.59 12.71
C TYR A 58 -8.30 -11.77 14.19
N PRO A 59 -7.72 -10.95 15.10
CA PRO A 59 -8.01 -11.05 16.52
C PRO A 59 -9.50 -10.86 16.83
N LYS A 60 -10.02 -11.66 17.75
CA LYS A 60 -11.39 -11.54 18.26
C LYS A 60 -11.37 -11.21 19.74
N VAL A 61 -12.44 -10.60 20.23
CA VAL A 61 -12.61 -10.36 21.67
C VAL A 61 -12.64 -11.71 22.39
N GLY A 62 -11.73 -11.92 23.33
CA GLY A 62 -11.66 -13.16 24.10
C GLY A 62 -12.81 -13.28 25.12
N PRO A 63 -13.08 -14.50 25.66
CA PRO A 63 -14.16 -14.74 26.62
C PRO A 63 -13.99 -13.97 27.95
N LYS A 64 -12.78 -13.50 28.26
CA LYS A 64 -12.49 -12.66 29.43
C LYS A 64 -12.74 -11.17 29.21
N GLY A 65 -13.28 -10.80 28.05
CA GLY A 65 -13.40 -9.42 27.63
C GLY A 65 -12.06 -8.83 27.19
N GLY A 66 -11.95 -7.52 27.19
CA GLY A 66 -10.79 -6.74 26.77
C GLY A 66 -11.17 -5.69 25.75
N ARG A 67 -10.22 -4.87 25.35
CA ARG A 67 -10.44 -3.85 24.32
C ARG A 67 -10.71 -4.52 22.99
N PRO A 68 -11.83 -4.23 22.30
CA PRO A 68 -12.08 -4.79 20.99
C PRO A 68 -10.99 -4.38 20.00
N PRO A 69 -10.59 -5.27 19.08
CA PRO A 69 -9.68 -4.91 18.02
C PRO A 69 -10.32 -3.82 17.13
N MET A 70 -9.49 -3.12 16.37
CA MET A 70 -9.99 -2.20 15.34
C MET A 70 -10.82 -2.99 14.31
N PRO A 71 -11.82 -2.36 13.66
CA PRO A 71 -12.54 -3.02 12.57
C PRO A 71 -11.57 -3.52 11.49
N LEU A 72 -11.75 -4.76 11.03
CA LEU A 72 -10.86 -5.35 10.03
C LEU A 72 -10.84 -4.53 8.72
N GLU A 73 -12.02 -4.05 8.30
CA GLU A 73 -12.12 -3.22 7.10
C GLU A 73 -11.30 -1.94 7.21
N THR A 74 -11.37 -1.26 8.35
CA THR A 74 -10.57 -0.06 8.63
C THR A 74 -9.09 -0.36 8.54
N MET A 75 -8.60 -1.43 9.17
CA MET A 75 -7.18 -1.81 9.14
C MET A 75 -6.72 -2.18 7.73
N LEU A 76 -7.55 -2.91 6.98
CA LEU A 76 -7.25 -3.26 5.60
C LEU A 76 -7.16 -2.02 4.70
N ARG A 77 -8.10 -1.09 4.84
CA ARG A 77 -8.09 0.19 4.10
C ARG A 77 -6.84 1.03 4.43
N ILE A 78 -6.43 1.07 5.69
CA ILE A 78 -5.18 1.73 6.11
C ILE A 78 -3.96 1.06 5.48
N TYR A 79 -3.91 -0.27 5.44
CA TYR A 79 -2.84 -1.01 4.77
C TYR A 79 -2.72 -0.64 3.29
N PHE A 80 -3.84 -0.51 2.57
CA PHE A 80 -3.83 -0.05 1.18
C PHE A 80 -3.37 1.40 1.06
N LEU A 81 -3.77 2.30 1.98
CA LEU A 81 -3.25 3.67 2.01
C LEU A 81 -1.74 3.70 2.20
N GLN A 82 -1.19 2.87 3.08
CA GLN A 82 0.26 2.77 3.27
C GLN A 82 0.97 2.39 1.98
N ASN A 83 0.46 1.40 1.24
CA ASN A 83 1.06 0.96 -0.02
C ASN A 83 0.92 2.01 -1.12
N TRP A 84 -0.25 2.61 -1.31
CA TRP A 84 -0.48 3.58 -2.39
C TRP A 84 0.26 4.90 -2.20
N TYR A 85 0.49 5.31 -0.96
CA TYR A 85 1.13 6.58 -0.62
C TYR A 85 2.52 6.42 0.01
N ALA A 86 3.07 5.19 0.05
CA ALA A 86 4.36 4.87 0.67
C ALA A 86 4.49 5.40 2.11
N LEU A 87 3.44 5.21 2.94
CA LEU A 87 3.41 5.70 4.31
C LEU A 87 4.05 4.68 5.26
N SER A 88 4.99 5.13 6.10
CA SER A 88 5.41 4.38 7.28
C SER A 88 4.29 4.27 8.31
N ASP A 89 4.41 3.40 9.31
CA ASP A 89 3.38 3.24 10.35
C ASP A 89 3.10 4.55 11.11
N PRO A 90 4.13 5.30 11.57
CA PRO A 90 3.90 6.62 12.17
C PRO A 90 3.24 7.62 11.21
N MET A 91 3.70 7.66 9.96
CA MET A 91 3.15 8.59 8.97
C MET A 91 1.69 8.24 8.63
N ALA A 92 1.32 6.96 8.63
CA ALA A 92 -0.07 6.55 8.41
C ALA A 92 -0.98 7.05 9.55
N GLU A 93 -0.54 6.94 10.80
CA GLU A 93 -1.26 7.51 11.95
C GLU A 93 -1.42 9.03 11.79
N GLU A 94 -0.32 9.78 11.55
CA GLU A 94 -0.38 11.24 11.35
C GLU A 94 -1.32 11.64 10.21
N MET A 95 -1.24 10.93 9.08
CA MET A 95 -2.10 11.21 7.92
C MET A 95 -3.59 10.95 8.19
N LEU A 96 -3.93 10.03 9.09
CA LEU A 96 -5.31 9.85 9.53
C LEU A 96 -5.81 11.00 10.39
N TYR A 97 -4.93 11.69 11.14
CA TYR A 97 -5.29 12.92 11.83
C TYR A 97 -5.43 14.12 10.89
N ASP A 98 -4.55 14.25 9.90
CA ASP A 98 -4.46 15.44 9.06
C ASP A 98 -5.38 15.38 7.83
N SER A 99 -5.53 14.21 7.20
CA SER A 99 -6.24 14.08 5.92
C SER A 99 -7.66 13.55 6.11
N GLU A 100 -8.65 14.41 5.96
CA GLU A 100 -10.07 14.02 5.95
C GLU A 100 -10.39 12.97 4.87
N ALA A 101 -9.80 13.10 3.67
CA ALA A 101 -10.00 12.15 2.58
C ALA A 101 -9.52 10.74 2.93
N MET A 102 -8.36 10.61 3.60
CA MET A 102 -7.83 9.32 4.03
C MET A 102 -8.64 8.72 5.17
N ARG A 103 -9.04 9.54 6.17
CA ARG A 103 -9.94 9.09 7.24
C ARG A 103 -11.25 8.54 6.69
N ARG A 104 -11.89 9.30 5.82
CA ARG A 104 -13.15 8.87 5.20
C ARG A 104 -12.99 7.56 4.44
N PHE A 105 -11.93 7.44 3.65
CA PHE A 105 -11.61 6.20 2.96
C PHE A 105 -11.41 5.04 3.94
N ALA A 106 -10.75 5.26 5.07
CA ALA A 106 -10.57 4.26 6.13
C ALA A 106 -11.85 3.97 6.93
N GLY A 107 -12.94 4.72 6.72
CA GLY A 107 -14.19 4.58 7.47
C GLY A 107 -14.07 5.09 8.90
N ILE A 108 -13.28 6.12 9.16
CA ILE A 108 -13.05 6.68 10.50
C ILE A 108 -13.69 8.07 10.60
N GLU A 109 -14.61 8.26 11.55
CA GLU A 109 -15.21 9.56 11.88
C GLU A 109 -14.56 10.14 13.14
N LEU A 110 -14.05 11.39 13.03
CA LEU A 110 -13.46 12.08 14.18
C LEU A 110 -14.54 12.43 15.21
N GLY A 111 -14.28 12.02 16.45
CA GLY A 111 -15.19 12.24 17.58
C GLY A 111 -15.95 10.99 17.98
N ASP A 112 -16.26 10.11 17.05
CA ASP A 112 -16.98 8.85 17.30
C ASP A 112 -16.03 7.65 17.28
N ASP A 113 -15.08 7.64 16.32
CA ASP A 113 -14.17 6.52 16.13
C ASP A 113 -12.76 6.81 16.64
N ARG A 114 -12.08 5.73 17.02
CA ARG A 114 -10.69 5.76 17.39
C ARG A 114 -9.79 5.65 16.17
N ILE A 115 -8.78 6.52 16.06
CA ILE A 115 -7.68 6.34 15.12
C ILE A 115 -6.73 5.27 15.68
N PRO A 116 -6.30 4.26 14.88
CA PRO A 116 -5.29 3.30 15.32
C PRO A 116 -3.93 4.00 15.44
N ASP A 117 -3.20 3.66 16.50
CA ASP A 117 -1.82 4.09 16.69
C ASP A 117 -0.85 3.32 15.78
N GLU A 118 0.39 3.84 15.63
CA GLU A 118 1.45 3.22 14.82
C GLU A 118 1.69 1.76 15.18
N THR A 119 1.63 1.41 16.47
CA THR A 119 1.83 0.03 16.94
C THR A 119 0.70 -0.89 16.49
N THR A 120 -0.53 -0.43 16.50
CA THR A 120 -1.70 -1.18 16.00
C THR A 120 -1.57 -1.41 14.49
N ILE A 121 -1.12 -0.41 13.74
CA ILE A 121 -0.87 -0.50 12.30
C ILE A 121 0.25 -1.50 12.01
N LEU A 122 1.38 -1.41 12.71
CA LEU A 122 2.51 -2.34 12.63
C LEU A 122 2.08 -3.79 12.92
N ASN A 123 1.31 -4.00 14.00
CA ASN A 123 0.83 -5.34 14.36
C ASN A 123 -0.07 -5.96 13.30
N PHE A 124 -0.85 -5.15 12.59
CA PHE A 124 -1.66 -5.63 11.46
C PHE A 124 -0.79 -6.07 10.29
N ARG A 125 0.24 -5.29 9.92
CA ARG A 125 1.20 -5.69 8.89
C ARG A 125 1.91 -7.00 9.25
N HIS A 126 2.40 -7.13 10.48
CA HIS A 126 3.02 -8.37 10.97
C HIS A 126 2.06 -9.55 10.97
N LEU A 127 0.76 -9.32 11.17
CA LEU A 127 -0.24 -10.39 11.04
C LEU A 127 -0.34 -10.86 9.60
N LEU A 128 -0.41 -9.95 8.63
CA LEU A 128 -0.44 -10.30 7.21
C LEU A 128 0.82 -11.06 6.78
N GLU A 129 2.00 -10.58 7.15
CA GLU A 129 3.30 -11.19 6.86
C GLU A 129 3.41 -12.61 7.45
N ARG A 130 3.12 -12.75 8.76
CA ARG A 130 3.21 -14.03 9.47
C ARG A 130 2.36 -15.14 8.88
N HIS A 131 1.27 -14.78 8.24
CA HIS A 131 0.31 -15.74 7.68
C HIS A 131 0.35 -15.81 6.15
N GLY A 132 1.34 -15.17 5.49
CA GLY A 132 1.44 -15.14 4.02
C GLY A 132 0.23 -14.50 3.33
N LEU A 133 -0.47 -13.58 4.04
CA LEU A 133 -1.70 -12.99 3.51
C LEU A 133 -1.43 -11.89 2.48
N THR A 134 -0.24 -11.34 2.41
CA THR A 134 0.16 -10.35 1.40
C THR A 134 0.10 -10.94 0.00
N GLU A 135 0.65 -12.13 -0.20
CA GLU A 135 0.59 -12.88 -1.45
C GLU A 135 -0.84 -13.30 -1.80
N ALA A 136 -1.59 -13.77 -0.80
CA ALA A 136 -2.98 -14.15 -0.99
C ALA A 136 -3.87 -12.95 -1.35
N ILE A 137 -3.64 -11.76 -0.78
CA ILE A 137 -4.32 -10.51 -1.16
C ILE A 137 -3.99 -10.16 -2.62
N PHE A 138 -2.73 -10.25 -3.03
CA PHE A 138 -2.30 -9.97 -4.40
C PHE A 138 -2.99 -10.93 -5.39
N ALA A 139 -3.00 -12.23 -5.10
CA ALA A 139 -3.65 -13.24 -5.92
C ALA A 139 -5.17 -12.98 -6.04
N GLU A 140 -5.85 -12.63 -4.93
CA GLU A 140 -7.29 -12.36 -4.92
C GLU A 140 -7.66 -11.10 -5.71
N VAL A 141 -6.84 -10.05 -5.61
CA VAL A 141 -7.03 -8.83 -6.42
C VAL A 141 -6.87 -9.15 -7.91
N ASN A 142 -5.84 -9.90 -8.30
CA ASN A 142 -5.63 -10.30 -9.69
C ASN A 142 -6.76 -11.18 -10.22
N ALA A 143 -7.24 -12.14 -9.42
CA ALA A 143 -8.39 -12.95 -9.80
C ALA A 143 -9.64 -12.09 -10.04
N HIS A 144 -9.88 -11.11 -9.17
CA HIS A 144 -10.99 -10.18 -9.33
C HIS A 144 -10.88 -9.30 -10.58
N LEU A 145 -9.68 -8.81 -10.92
CA LEU A 145 -9.44 -8.02 -12.13
C LEU A 145 -9.64 -8.87 -13.40
N ALA A 146 -9.20 -10.13 -13.35
CA ALA A 146 -9.43 -11.08 -14.44
C ALA A 146 -10.92 -11.40 -14.62
N ASP A 147 -11.65 -11.66 -13.52
CA ASP A 147 -13.13 -11.87 -13.54
C ASP A 147 -13.88 -10.70 -14.18
N LYS A 148 -13.35 -9.49 -14.01
CA LYS A 148 -13.90 -8.27 -14.61
C LYS A 148 -13.42 -8.00 -16.05
N GLY A 149 -12.55 -8.86 -16.60
CA GLY A 149 -11.99 -8.69 -17.94
C GLY A 149 -11.05 -7.48 -18.07
N ILE A 150 -10.47 -7.00 -16.97
CA ILE A 150 -9.50 -5.89 -16.97
C ILE A 150 -8.12 -6.41 -17.38
N THR A 151 -7.72 -7.61 -16.92
CA THR A 151 -6.49 -8.27 -17.36
C THR A 151 -6.80 -9.11 -18.59
N LEU A 152 -6.25 -8.76 -19.73
CA LEU A 152 -6.57 -9.38 -21.02
C LEU A 152 -5.73 -10.62 -21.32
N ARG A 153 -4.55 -10.75 -20.69
CA ARG A 153 -3.63 -11.90 -20.81
C ARG A 153 -3.17 -12.21 -22.25
N SER A 154 -3.23 -11.22 -23.14
CA SER A 154 -2.82 -11.40 -24.54
C SER A 154 -1.29 -11.39 -24.70
N GLY A 155 -0.59 -10.72 -23.79
CA GLY A 155 0.86 -10.64 -23.79
C GLY A 155 1.43 -10.16 -22.47
N THR A 156 2.66 -10.59 -22.17
CA THR A 156 3.36 -10.26 -20.92
C THR A 156 4.64 -9.49 -21.19
N LEU A 157 4.83 -8.39 -20.47
CA LEU A 157 6.12 -7.69 -20.38
C LEU A 157 6.78 -8.11 -19.07
N VAL A 158 8.02 -8.57 -19.17
CA VAL A 158 8.82 -9.04 -18.03
C VAL A 158 9.96 -8.07 -17.76
N ASP A 159 10.11 -7.65 -16.51
CA ASP A 159 11.19 -6.76 -16.07
C ASP A 159 11.63 -7.09 -14.64
N ALA A 160 12.84 -6.63 -14.25
CA ALA A 160 13.38 -6.80 -12.91
C ALA A 160 13.86 -5.48 -12.31
N THR A 161 13.45 -5.22 -11.09
CA THR A 161 13.88 -4.06 -10.31
C THR A 161 14.69 -4.50 -9.10
N ILE A 162 15.83 -3.83 -8.85
CA ILE A 162 16.64 -4.05 -7.64
C ILE A 162 15.99 -3.30 -6.48
N ILE A 163 15.73 -4.02 -5.39
CA ILE A 163 15.32 -3.47 -4.09
C ILE A 163 16.58 -3.34 -3.27
N ASP A 164 17.15 -2.13 -3.23
CA ASP A 164 18.39 -1.85 -2.50
C ASP A 164 18.13 -1.76 -0.99
N ALA A 165 18.98 -2.39 -0.21
CA ALA A 165 18.91 -2.42 1.24
C ALA A 165 20.22 -1.91 1.86
N PRO A 166 20.17 -1.32 3.07
CA PRO A 166 21.37 -0.90 3.76
C PRO A 166 22.33 -2.09 3.99
N SER A 167 23.56 -1.98 3.47
CA SER A 167 24.61 -3.01 3.64
C SER A 167 25.24 -3.02 5.04
N SER A 168 24.68 -2.25 5.99
CA SER A 168 25.22 -2.07 7.34
C SER A 168 25.12 -3.35 8.17
N THR A 169 26.19 -3.64 8.93
CA THR A 169 26.25 -4.72 9.92
C THR A 169 26.07 -4.22 11.36
N LYS A 170 25.52 -2.99 11.54
CA LYS A 170 25.33 -2.37 12.87
C LYS A 170 24.07 -2.85 13.60
N ASN A 171 23.49 -3.98 13.18
CA ASN A 171 22.38 -4.64 13.87
C ASN A 171 22.88 -5.50 15.05
N GLN A 172 21.95 -6.03 15.84
CA GLN A 172 22.28 -6.87 17.00
C GLN A 172 23.06 -8.14 16.62
N ALA A 173 22.79 -8.73 15.46
CA ALA A 173 23.47 -9.91 14.94
C ALA A 173 24.84 -9.61 14.32
N ARG A 174 25.20 -8.34 14.12
CA ARG A 174 26.40 -7.89 13.41
C ARG A 174 26.64 -8.58 12.07
N ALA A 175 25.54 -8.96 11.41
CA ALA A 175 25.54 -9.67 10.14
C ALA A 175 24.60 -8.98 9.14
N ARG A 176 24.87 -9.19 7.86
CA ARG A 176 23.95 -8.81 6.79
C ARG A 176 22.81 -9.82 6.75
N ASP A 177 21.66 -9.39 6.21
CA ASP A 177 20.55 -10.28 5.98
C ASP A 177 20.98 -11.45 5.06
N PRO A 178 20.81 -12.72 5.46
CA PRO A 178 21.22 -13.88 4.68
C PRO A 178 20.36 -14.09 3.40
N GLU A 179 19.16 -13.54 3.37
CA GLU A 179 18.26 -13.59 2.19
C GLU A 179 18.64 -12.56 1.12
N MET A 180 19.52 -11.62 1.45
CA MET A 180 19.98 -10.57 0.54
C MET A 180 21.38 -10.88 0.00
N SER A 181 21.70 -10.32 -1.16
CA SER A 181 23.03 -10.45 -1.77
C SER A 181 23.44 -9.20 -2.53
N SER A 182 24.74 -9.11 -2.85
CA SER A 182 25.24 -8.04 -3.70
C SER A 182 25.15 -8.39 -5.16
N THR A 183 24.76 -7.42 -5.98
CA THR A 183 24.78 -7.49 -7.45
C THR A 183 25.38 -6.22 -8.04
N LYS A 184 25.85 -6.28 -9.27
CA LYS A 184 26.40 -5.13 -9.98
C LYS A 184 25.50 -4.76 -11.16
N LYS A 185 25.08 -3.49 -11.24
CA LYS A 185 24.35 -2.95 -12.39
C LYS A 185 25.13 -1.76 -12.95
N GLY A 186 25.65 -1.89 -14.17
CA GLY A 186 26.60 -0.92 -14.70
C GLY A 186 27.89 -0.89 -13.90
N ASN A 187 28.27 0.27 -13.37
CA ASN A 187 29.45 0.43 -12.51
C ASN A 187 29.15 0.39 -11.01
N ASP A 188 27.88 0.36 -10.61
CA ASP A 188 27.45 0.46 -9.22
C ASP A 188 27.14 -0.90 -8.61
N TRP A 189 27.47 -1.04 -7.31
CA TRP A 189 27.14 -2.21 -6.51
C TRP A 189 25.92 -1.95 -5.65
N TYR A 190 24.98 -2.88 -5.68
CA TYR A 190 23.76 -2.89 -4.88
C TYR A 190 23.76 -4.09 -3.95
N PHE A 191 23.22 -3.92 -2.74
CA PHE A 191 22.98 -5.02 -1.81
C PHE A 191 21.50 -5.08 -1.52
N GLY A 192 20.88 -6.24 -1.71
CA GLY A 192 19.45 -6.38 -1.47
C GLY A 192 18.84 -7.56 -2.19
N MET A 193 17.63 -7.35 -2.68
CA MET A 193 16.83 -8.32 -3.42
C MET A 193 16.51 -7.79 -4.82
N LYS A 194 15.96 -8.65 -5.66
CA LYS A 194 15.29 -8.28 -6.93
C LYS A 194 13.82 -8.62 -6.84
N ALA A 195 12.99 -7.72 -7.36
CA ALA A 195 11.61 -8.00 -7.70
C ALA A 195 11.50 -8.16 -9.21
N HIS A 196 11.07 -9.32 -9.65
CA HIS A 196 10.78 -9.63 -11.05
C HIS A 196 9.27 -9.55 -11.23
N VAL A 197 8.80 -8.88 -12.26
CA VAL A 197 7.38 -8.64 -12.50
C VAL A 197 6.97 -9.11 -13.89
N GLY A 198 5.81 -9.77 -13.97
CA GLY A 198 5.08 -10.00 -15.20
C GLY A 198 3.89 -9.04 -15.28
N VAL A 199 3.85 -8.24 -16.34
CA VAL A 199 2.86 -7.18 -16.56
C VAL A 199 2.06 -7.47 -17.81
N ASP A 200 0.75 -7.44 -17.72
CA ASP A 200 -0.13 -7.51 -18.89
C ASP A 200 0.06 -6.27 -19.75
N VAL A 201 0.39 -6.48 -21.03
CA VAL A 201 0.79 -5.41 -21.96
C VAL A 201 -0.35 -4.45 -22.26
N ASP A 202 -1.58 -4.95 -22.32
CA ASP A 202 -2.74 -4.16 -22.71
C ASP A 202 -3.30 -3.33 -21.55
N SER A 203 -3.40 -3.95 -20.37
CA SER A 203 -3.95 -3.29 -19.19
C SER A 203 -2.91 -2.59 -18.31
N GLY A 204 -1.63 -2.98 -18.42
CA GLY A 204 -0.56 -2.52 -17.53
C GLY A 204 -0.66 -3.09 -16.11
N THR A 205 -1.49 -4.10 -15.88
CA THR A 205 -1.62 -4.73 -14.56
C THR A 205 -0.52 -5.75 -14.31
N VAL A 206 0.05 -5.72 -13.10
CA VAL A 206 1.02 -6.73 -12.66
C VAL A 206 0.26 -8.00 -12.29
N HIS A 207 0.47 -9.09 -13.03
CA HIS A 207 -0.16 -10.37 -12.76
C HIS A 207 0.75 -11.37 -12.05
N SER A 208 2.07 -11.23 -12.19
CA SER A 208 3.07 -12.10 -11.55
C SER A 208 4.15 -11.28 -10.88
N LEU A 209 4.58 -11.72 -9.71
CA LEU A 209 5.66 -11.10 -8.95
C LEU A 209 6.49 -12.21 -8.30
N GLU A 210 7.81 -12.19 -8.53
CA GLU A 210 8.76 -13.09 -7.90
C GLU A 210 9.88 -12.28 -7.23
N ALA A 211 10.16 -12.56 -5.96
CA ALA A 211 11.21 -11.89 -5.20
C ALA A 211 12.39 -12.84 -5.01
N THR A 212 13.57 -12.43 -5.46
CA THR A 212 14.79 -13.22 -5.33
C THR A 212 15.92 -12.42 -4.69
N THR A 213 16.94 -13.12 -4.19
CA THR A 213 18.18 -12.43 -3.82
C THR A 213 18.81 -11.76 -5.04
N ALA A 214 19.42 -10.58 -4.89
CA ALA A 214 19.87 -9.74 -5.99
C ALA A 214 20.87 -10.41 -6.96
N LYS A 215 21.55 -11.49 -6.56
CA LYS A 215 22.50 -12.25 -7.41
C LYS A 215 21.83 -13.22 -8.38
N VAL A 216 20.55 -13.54 -8.22
CA VAL A 216 19.84 -14.46 -9.12
C VAL A 216 19.75 -13.82 -10.50
N HIS A 217 20.07 -14.61 -11.53
CA HIS A 217 19.99 -14.14 -12.91
C HIS A 217 18.53 -14.10 -13.38
N ASP A 218 18.16 -13.06 -14.10
CA ASP A 218 16.77 -12.79 -14.48
C ASP A 218 16.15 -13.92 -15.30
N SER A 219 16.94 -14.60 -16.14
CA SER A 219 16.49 -15.75 -16.93
C SER A 219 16.01 -16.95 -16.11
N ARG A 220 16.33 -17.04 -14.83
CA ARG A 220 15.95 -18.18 -13.99
C ARG A 220 14.53 -18.14 -13.48
N VAL A 221 13.92 -16.97 -13.46
CA VAL A 221 12.56 -16.74 -12.97
C VAL A 221 11.56 -16.49 -14.09
N TRP A 222 11.96 -16.79 -15.32
CA TRP A 222 11.15 -16.55 -16.51
C TRP A 222 9.80 -17.28 -16.46
N ASP A 223 9.83 -18.56 -16.11
CA ASP A 223 8.63 -19.41 -16.16
C ASP A 223 7.62 -19.04 -15.06
N GLU A 224 8.08 -18.50 -13.93
CA GLU A 224 7.25 -18.05 -12.83
C GLU A 224 6.54 -16.71 -13.13
N LEU A 225 7.03 -15.96 -14.12
CA LEU A 225 6.47 -14.66 -14.51
C LEU A 225 5.42 -14.75 -15.61
N LEU A 226 5.29 -15.93 -16.24
CA LEU A 226 4.34 -16.17 -17.32
C LEU A 226 3.11 -16.92 -16.80
N HIS A 227 1.95 -16.65 -17.41
CA HIS A 227 0.71 -17.41 -17.14
C HIS A 227 0.48 -18.55 -18.14
N GLY A 228 1.31 -18.67 -19.19
CA GLY A 228 1.31 -19.78 -20.14
C GLY A 228 0.29 -19.67 -21.29
N GLU A 229 -0.47 -18.59 -21.35
CA GLU A 229 -1.47 -18.34 -22.41
C GLU A 229 -1.09 -17.12 -23.27
N GLU A 230 0.14 -16.60 -23.12
CA GLU A 230 0.61 -15.42 -23.83
C GLU A 230 0.76 -15.68 -25.33
N ALA A 231 0.18 -14.80 -26.16
CA ALA A 231 0.44 -14.75 -27.60
C ALA A 231 1.83 -14.18 -27.90
N SER A 232 2.37 -13.32 -27.00
CA SER A 232 3.69 -12.71 -27.12
C SER A 232 4.24 -12.28 -25.77
N VAL A 233 5.59 -12.32 -25.64
CA VAL A 233 6.30 -11.94 -24.44
C VAL A 233 7.41 -10.94 -24.81
N TRP A 234 7.53 -9.88 -24.05
CA TRP A 234 8.56 -8.85 -24.18
C TRP A 234 9.43 -8.82 -22.93
N ALA A 235 10.72 -8.91 -23.11
CA ALA A 235 11.70 -8.85 -22.04
C ALA A 235 13.01 -8.22 -22.52
N ASP A 236 13.84 -7.79 -21.59
CA ASP A 236 15.20 -7.36 -21.92
C ASP A 236 16.13 -8.56 -22.19
N LYS A 237 17.38 -8.27 -22.64
CA LYS A 237 18.38 -9.31 -22.93
C LYS A 237 18.78 -10.14 -21.72
N GLY A 238 18.53 -9.67 -20.50
CA GLY A 238 18.82 -10.40 -19.26
C GLY A 238 18.01 -11.67 -19.10
N TYR A 239 16.87 -11.78 -19.81
CA TYR A 239 15.99 -12.94 -19.79
C TYR A 239 16.27 -13.96 -20.91
N VAL A 240 17.12 -13.63 -21.87
CA VAL A 240 17.51 -14.56 -22.95
C VAL A 240 18.39 -15.65 -22.38
N SER A 241 18.10 -16.92 -22.73
CA SER A 241 18.95 -18.07 -22.45
C SER A 241 19.13 -18.90 -23.71
N ALA A 242 20.28 -19.58 -23.83
CA ALA A 242 20.59 -20.44 -24.98
C ALA A 242 19.61 -21.62 -25.16
N GLU A 243 18.80 -21.93 -24.17
CA GLU A 243 17.78 -22.98 -24.22
C GLU A 243 16.44 -22.50 -24.82
N ARG A 244 16.30 -21.19 -25.05
CA ARG A 244 15.08 -20.52 -25.54
C ARG A 244 15.23 -19.90 -26.92
N GLU A 245 16.43 -19.94 -27.50
CA GLU A 245 16.69 -19.64 -28.92
C GLU A 245 16.52 -20.91 -29.78
#